data_37563d31c47f543a29949befc25c5688
#
_entry.id   37563d31c47f543a29949befc25c5688
#
_cell.length_a   1.000
_cell.length_b   1.000
_cell.length_c   1.000
_cell.angle_alpha   90.00
_cell.angle_beta   90.00
_cell.angle_gamma   90.00
#
_symmetry.space_group_name_H-M   'P 1'
#
loop_
_entity.id
_entity.type
_entity.pdbx_description
1 polymer ?
#
loop_
_entity_poly.entity_id
_entity_poly.type
_entity_poly.pdbx_seq_one_letter_code
_entity_poly.pdbx_strand_id
1 'polypeptide(L)'
;MTDNELEELFPQFACIADGSLRQKAQRAMRLAAQRGGWDWESILKCPVTLNWTECPVTWVEHVRDVTDACIQAFAQQEKYFRQNHVPVSRDLVVAGALLHDIGKLTEFAHVDN
;
A
#
# COMPACT_ATOMS: atom_id res chain seq x y z
N MET A 1 -11.22 -9.92 4.18
CA MET A 1 -10.93 -9.22 2.92
C MET A 1 -10.18 -10.15 1.99
N THR A 2 -10.64 -10.27 0.75
CA THR A 2 -10.05 -11.14 -0.27
C THR A 2 -8.98 -10.43 -1.07
N ASP A 3 -8.17 -11.19 -1.83
CA ASP A 3 -7.15 -10.60 -2.71
C ASP A 3 -7.80 -9.75 -3.81
N ASN A 4 -8.96 -10.17 -4.33
CA ASN A 4 -9.70 -9.37 -5.33
C ASN A 4 -10.16 -8.03 -4.75
N GLU A 5 -10.64 -8.03 -3.51
CA GLU A 5 -11.03 -6.78 -2.83
C GLU A 5 -9.82 -5.86 -2.62
N LEU A 6 -8.65 -6.42 -2.25
CA LEU A 6 -7.43 -5.64 -2.13
C LEU A 6 -7.00 -5.02 -3.47
N GLU A 7 -7.15 -5.76 -4.57
CA GLU A 7 -6.83 -5.24 -5.91
C GLU A 7 -7.79 -4.14 -6.34
N GLU A 8 -9.05 -4.17 -5.90
CA GLU A 8 -9.99 -3.08 -6.12
C GLU A 8 -9.60 -1.84 -5.31
N LEU A 9 -9.17 -2.01 -4.06
CA LEU A 9 -8.69 -0.92 -3.23
C LEU A 9 -7.40 -0.33 -3.77
N PHE A 10 -6.47 -1.20 -4.19
CA PHE A 10 -5.13 -0.83 -4.65
C PHE A 10 -4.84 -1.50 -5.99
N PRO A 11 -5.30 -0.91 -7.10
CA PRO A 11 -5.01 -1.45 -8.44
C PRO A 11 -3.51 -1.61 -8.72
N GLN A 12 -2.67 -0.89 -7.98
CA GLN A 12 -1.21 -0.93 -8.10
C GLN A 12 -0.62 -2.30 -7.76
N PHE A 13 -1.33 -3.18 -7.05
CA PHE A 13 -0.87 -4.57 -6.87
C PHE A 13 -0.63 -5.25 -8.23
N ALA A 14 -1.47 -4.96 -9.23
CA ALA A 14 -1.29 -5.50 -10.57
C ALA A 14 -0.01 -5.01 -11.26
N CYS A 15 0.60 -3.92 -10.79
CA CYS A 15 1.87 -3.42 -11.30
C CYS A 15 3.08 -4.24 -10.85
N ILE A 16 2.92 -5.14 -9.89
CA ILE A 16 3.97 -6.06 -9.46
C ILE A 16 3.95 -7.25 -10.42
N ALA A 17 4.96 -7.34 -11.28
CA ALA A 17 5.03 -8.38 -12.31
C ALA A 17 5.33 -9.76 -11.72
N ASP A 18 6.18 -9.84 -10.69
CA ASP A 18 6.47 -11.09 -9.98
C ASP A 18 5.26 -11.53 -9.16
N GLY A 19 4.59 -12.60 -9.61
CA GLY A 19 3.40 -13.11 -8.96
C GLY A 19 3.61 -13.57 -7.51
N SER A 20 4.77 -14.13 -7.21
CA SER A 20 5.11 -14.54 -5.84
C SER A 20 5.24 -13.33 -4.91
N LEU A 21 5.93 -12.29 -5.35
CA LEU A 21 6.08 -11.05 -4.58
C LEU A 21 4.72 -10.37 -4.39
N ARG A 22 3.91 -10.31 -5.45
CA ARG A 22 2.56 -9.73 -5.39
C ARG A 22 1.70 -10.43 -4.34
N GLN A 23 1.69 -11.77 -4.35
CA GLN A 23 0.92 -12.56 -3.39
C GLN A 23 1.38 -12.32 -1.95
N LYS A 24 2.70 -12.25 -1.74
CA LYS A 24 3.26 -11.96 -0.41
C LYS A 24 2.88 -10.57 0.09
N ALA A 25 2.92 -9.58 -0.79
CA ALA A 25 2.54 -8.21 -0.46
C ALA A 25 1.03 -8.12 -0.12
N GLN A 26 0.18 -8.75 -0.92
CA GLN A 26 -1.26 -8.83 -0.65
C GLN A 26 -1.54 -9.53 0.68
N ARG A 27 -0.84 -10.62 0.95
CA ARG A 27 -0.98 -11.36 2.22
C ARG A 27 -0.58 -10.50 3.41
N ALA A 28 0.52 -9.76 3.31
CA ALA A 28 0.98 -8.88 4.39
C ALA A 28 -0.07 -7.83 4.72
N MET A 29 -0.63 -7.17 3.71
CA MET A 29 -1.67 -6.17 3.90
C MET A 29 -2.95 -6.78 4.47
N ARG A 30 -3.37 -7.93 3.94
CA ARG A 30 -4.56 -8.63 4.44
C ARG A 30 -4.42 -9.04 5.91
N LEU A 31 -3.24 -9.55 6.30
CA LEU A 31 -2.98 -9.90 7.70
C LEU A 31 -2.98 -8.68 8.61
N ALA A 32 -2.42 -7.56 8.17
CA ALA A 32 -2.44 -6.31 8.93
C ALA A 32 -3.87 -5.81 9.13
N ALA A 33 -4.68 -5.83 8.07
CA ALA A 33 -6.10 -5.46 8.15
C ALA A 33 -6.86 -6.38 9.11
N GLN A 34 -6.64 -7.69 9.01
CA GLN A 34 -7.29 -8.67 9.88
C GLN A 34 -6.92 -8.46 11.33
N ARG A 35 -5.65 -8.27 11.64
CA ARG A 35 -5.18 -8.03 13.01
C ARG A 35 -5.71 -6.73 13.60
N GLY A 36 -5.90 -5.72 12.76
CA GLY A 36 -6.49 -4.45 13.17
C GLY A 36 -8.02 -4.46 13.23
N GLY A 37 -8.67 -5.55 12.83
CA GLY A 37 -10.13 -5.64 12.81
C GLY A 37 -10.79 -4.88 11.66
N TRP A 38 -10.04 -4.58 10.61
CA TRP A 38 -10.54 -3.83 9.45
C TRP A 38 -11.17 -4.79 8.43
N ASP A 39 -12.36 -4.43 7.95
CA ASP A 39 -13.02 -5.08 6.81
C ASP A 39 -13.14 -4.11 5.64
N TRP A 40 -13.83 -4.53 4.58
CA TRP A 40 -14.02 -3.72 3.39
C TRP A 40 -14.64 -2.35 3.69
N GLU A 41 -15.68 -2.31 4.52
CA GLU A 41 -16.40 -1.07 4.80
C GLU A 41 -15.59 -0.15 5.73
N SER A 42 -15.03 -0.71 6.80
CA SER A 42 -14.33 0.08 7.81
C SER A 42 -13.00 0.62 7.32
N ILE A 43 -12.28 -0.15 6.48
CA ILE A 43 -10.97 0.29 5.98
C ILE A 43 -11.08 1.54 5.11
N LEU A 44 -12.19 1.71 4.41
CA LEU A 44 -12.43 2.90 3.58
C LEU A 44 -12.54 4.18 4.43
N LYS A 45 -12.78 4.05 5.72
CA LYS A 45 -12.92 5.15 6.68
C LYS A 45 -11.68 5.33 7.56
N CYS A 46 -10.67 4.46 7.41
CA CYS A 46 -9.45 4.55 8.21
C CYS A 46 -8.75 5.88 7.93
N PRO A 47 -8.48 6.72 8.95
CA PRO A 47 -7.77 7.99 8.72
C PRO A 47 -6.29 7.76 8.47
N VAL A 48 -5.65 8.67 7.75
CA VAL A 48 -4.19 8.62 7.54
C VAL A 48 -3.43 8.97 8.82
N THR A 49 -4.03 9.77 9.69
CA THR A 49 -3.44 10.18 10.97
C THR A 49 -4.51 10.44 12.01
N LEU A 50 -4.17 10.21 13.28
CA LEU A 50 -5.01 10.60 14.43
C LEU A 50 -4.64 11.97 14.98
N ASN A 51 -3.56 12.59 14.47
CA ASN A 51 -3.08 13.90 14.93
C ASN A 51 -3.89 15.07 14.36
N TRP A 52 -4.74 14.81 13.40
CA TRP A 52 -5.60 15.80 12.76
C TRP A 52 -7.05 15.33 12.88
N THR A 53 -7.83 16.00 13.75
CA THR A 53 -9.26 15.73 13.90
C THR A 53 -9.98 16.03 12.58
N GLU A 54 -10.86 15.14 12.15
CA GLU A 54 -11.57 15.25 10.87
C GLU A 54 -10.65 15.36 9.66
N CYS A 55 -9.54 14.61 9.68
CA CYS A 55 -8.61 14.55 8.56
C CYS A 55 -9.35 14.15 7.28
N PRO A 56 -9.28 14.97 6.19
CA PRO A 56 -10.00 14.67 4.95
C PRO A 56 -9.36 13.57 4.11
N VAL A 57 -8.15 13.14 4.47
CA VAL A 57 -7.40 12.13 3.71
C VAL A 57 -7.52 10.79 4.44
N THR A 58 -7.96 9.77 3.72
CA THR A 58 -8.02 8.39 4.24
C THR A 58 -6.69 7.67 4.06
N TRP A 59 -6.50 6.61 4.83
CA TRP A 59 -5.33 5.74 4.70
C TRP A 59 -5.24 5.14 3.29
N VAL A 60 -6.37 4.70 2.73
CA VAL A 60 -6.41 4.12 1.37
C VAL A 60 -5.97 5.15 0.33
N GLU A 61 -6.52 6.37 0.37
CA GLU A 61 -6.13 7.43 -0.56
C GLU A 61 -4.64 7.76 -0.46
N HIS A 62 -4.13 7.89 0.76
CA HIS A 62 -2.72 8.17 1.01
C HIS A 62 -1.80 7.08 0.43
N VAL A 63 -2.10 5.82 0.68
CA VAL A 63 -1.29 4.71 0.17
C VAL A 63 -1.32 4.65 -1.35
N ARG A 64 -2.48 4.88 -1.97
CA ARG A 64 -2.59 4.98 -3.44
C ARG A 64 -1.71 6.11 -3.99
N ASP A 65 -1.80 7.29 -3.40
CA ASP A 65 -1.07 8.46 -3.87
C ASP A 65 0.44 8.29 -3.73
N VAL A 66 0.91 7.77 -2.60
CA VAL A 66 2.33 7.49 -2.39
C VAL A 66 2.83 6.44 -3.37
N THR A 67 2.04 5.40 -3.62
CA THR A 67 2.42 4.33 -4.55
C THR A 67 2.54 4.88 -5.97
N ASP A 68 1.56 5.66 -6.42
CA ASP A 68 1.61 6.29 -7.75
C ASP A 68 2.81 7.23 -7.88
N ALA A 69 3.10 8.01 -6.85
CA ALA A 69 4.26 8.90 -6.84
C ALA A 69 5.58 8.11 -6.93
N CYS A 70 5.68 6.99 -6.22
CA CYS A 70 6.87 6.13 -6.28
C CYS A 70 7.04 5.50 -7.67
N ILE A 71 5.96 5.04 -8.30
CA ILE A 71 6.00 4.49 -9.65
C ILE A 71 6.49 5.55 -10.65
N GLN A 72 5.96 6.76 -10.57
CA GLN A 72 6.36 7.87 -11.44
C GLN A 72 7.81 8.28 -11.20
N ALA A 73 8.24 8.38 -9.96
CA ALA A 73 9.62 8.72 -9.61
C ALA A 73 10.59 7.65 -10.12
N PHE A 74 10.26 6.37 -9.97
CA PHE A 74 11.07 5.28 -10.50
C PHE A 74 11.20 5.37 -12.03
N ALA A 75 10.10 5.56 -12.74
CA ALA A 75 10.11 5.68 -14.20
C ALA A 75 10.99 6.84 -14.67
N GLN A 76 10.97 7.95 -13.94
CA GLN A 76 11.78 9.12 -14.24
C GLN A 76 13.27 8.87 -14.02
N GLN A 77 13.64 8.08 -13.01
CA GLN A 77 15.02 7.87 -12.60
C GLN A 77 15.66 6.58 -13.13
N GLU A 78 14.86 5.69 -13.73
CA GLU A 78 15.32 4.36 -14.18
C GLU A 78 16.53 4.45 -15.10
N LYS A 79 16.57 5.43 -16.00
CA LYS A 79 17.69 5.63 -16.91
C LYS A 79 19.03 5.87 -16.18
N TYR A 80 18.97 6.59 -15.06
CA TYR A 80 20.18 6.88 -14.26
C TYR A 80 20.67 5.63 -13.53
N PHE A 81 19.75 4.82 -13.03
CA PHE A 81 20.08 3.55 -12.38
C PHE A 81 20.76 2.61 -13.36
N ARG A 82 20.24 2.49 -14.60
CA ARG A 82 20.85 1.67 -15.64
C ARG A 82 22.21 2.20 -16.07
N GLN A 83 22.35 3.51 -16.27
CA GLN A 83 23.62 4.14 -16.69
C GLN A 83 24.72 3.93 -15.66
N ASN A 84 24.37 3.90 -14.38
CA ASN A 84 25.31 3.78 -13.29
C ASN A 84 25.41 2.36 -12.72
N HIS A 85 24.79 1.38 -13.41
CA HIS A 85 24.79 -0.04 -13.01
C HIS A 85 24.27 -0.26 -11.58
N VAL A 86 23.26 0.52 -11.17
CA VAL A 86 22.59 0.37 -9.87
C VAL A 86 21.37 -0.52 -10.04
N PRO A 87 21.37 -1.73 -9.42
CA PRO A 87 20.25 -2.64 -9.54
C PRO A 87 19.08 -2.21 -8.66
N VAL A 88 18.05 -1.63 -9.25
CA VAL A 88 16.81 -1.26 -8.55
C VAL A 88 15.65 -2.03 -9.16
N SER A 89 14.91 -2.76 -8.34
CA SER A 89 13.74 -3.51 -8.78
C SER A 89 12.49 -2.65 -8.74
N ARG A 90 11.83 -2.48 -9.88
CA ARG A 90 10.54 -1.80 -9.95
C ARG A 90 9.50 -2.47 -9.07
N ASP A 91 9.46 -3.81 -9.08
CA ASP A 91 8.52 -4.58 -8.27
C ASP A 91 8.69 -4.31 -6.77
N LEU A 92 9.94 -4.22 -6.30
CA LEU A 92 10.22 -3.90 -4.89
C LEU A 92 9.84 -2.47 -4.54
N VAL A 93 9.98 -1.52 -5.47
CA VAL A 93 9.53 -0.14 -5.27
C VAL A 93 8.02 -0.11 -5.08
N VAL A 94 7.27 -0.79 -5.96
CA VAL A 94 5.80 -0.84 -5.88
C VAL A 94 5.35 -1.54 -4.59
N ALA A 95 5.91 -2.71 -4.30
CA ALA A 95 5.57 -3.47 -3.09
C ALA A 95 5.89 -2.67 -1.82
N GLY A 96 7.07 -2.04 -1.78
CA GLY A 96 7.47 -1.21 -0.65
C GLY A 96 6.54 -0.03 -0.42
N ALA A 97 6.13 0.64 -1.50
CA ALA A 97 5.20 1.76 -1.41
C ALA A 97 3.83 1.31 -0.87
N LEU A 98 3.28 0.20 -1.41
CA LEU A 98 2.01 -0.35 -0.95
C LEU A 98 2.04 -0.74 0.53
N LEU A 99 3.18 -1.23 1.02
CA LEU A 99 3.32 -1.74 2.38
C LEU A 99 3.90 -0.74 3.38
N HIS A 100 4.33 0.45 2.92
CA HIS A 100 5.08 1.37 3.79
C HIS A 100 4.33 1.80 5.04
N ASP A 101 3.01 1.76 5.01
CA ASP A 101 2.16 2.31 6.07
C ASP A 101 1.16 1.29 6.64
N ILE A 102 1.39 -0.01 6.40
CA ILE A 102 0.48 -1.06 6.89
C ILE A 102 0.45 -1.14 8.42
N GLY A 103 1.50 -0.68 9.09
CA GLY A 103 1.54 -0.63 10.55
C GLY A 103 0.43 0.20 11.17
N LYS A 104 -0.08 1.20 10.46
CA LYS A 104 -1.21 2.01 10.94
C LYS A 104 -2.49 1.21 11.09
N LEU A 105 -2.68 0.15 10.33
CA LEU A 105 -3.86 -0.71 10.45
C LEU A 105 -3.90 -1.43 11.80
N THR A 106 -2.76 -1.72 12.40
CA THR A 106 -2.69 -2.28 13.76
C THR A 106 -2.60 -1.21 14.82
N GLU A 107 -1.94 -0.08 14.53
CA GLU A 107 -1.86 1.07 15.42
C GLU A 107 -3.23 1.71 15.66
N PHE A 108 -4.04 1.85 14.60
CA PHE A 108 -5.39 2.42 14.66
C PHE A 108 -6.45 1.34 14.69
N ALA A 109 -6.20 0.23 15.38
CA ALA A 109 -7.08 -0.93 15.35
C ALA A 109 -8.55 -0.55 15.45
N HIS A 110 -9.34 -1.09 14.50
CA HIS A 110 -10.78 -0.88 14.49
C HIS A 110 -11.42 -1.73 15.58
N VAL A 111 -12.14 -1.07 16.48
CA VAL A 111 -12.81 -1.73 17.58
C VAL A 111 -14.30 -1.47 17.45
N ASP A 112 -15.09 -2.53 17.43
CA ASP A 112 -16.55 -2.44 17.49
C ASP A 112 -16.95 -2.07 18.92
N ASN A 113 -17.53 -0.88 19.05
CA ASN A 113 -18.09 -0.40 20.31
C ASN A 113 -19.61 -0.42 20.25
#